data_a9c1185d3e84c5acdcbde6f756e34b3f
#
_entry.id   a9c1185d3e84c5acdcbde6f756e34b3f
#
_cell.length_a   1.000
_cell.length_b   1.000
_cell.length_c   1.000
_cell.angle_alpha   90.00
_cell.angle_beta   90.00
_cell.angle_gamma   90.00
#
_symmetry.space_group_name_H-M   'P 1'
#
loop_
_entity.id
_entity.type
_entity.pdbx_description
1 polymer ?
#
loop_
_entity_poly.entity_id
_entity_poly.type
_entity_poly.pdbx_seq_one_letter_code
_entity_poly.pdbx_strand_id
1 'polypeptide(L)' 'MTDFYFAVGSDPRDVFIVVNGNWIPYKRCETEAAAQALVTGQNESRRDGNA' A
#
# COMPACT_ATOMS: atom_id res chain seq x y z
N MET A 1 2.73 -13.77 13.53
CA MET A 1 2.17 -13.37 12.24
C MET A 1 2.51 -11.92 11.95
N THR A 2 2.95 -11.62 10.73
CA THR A 2 3.37 -10.27 10.39
C THR A 2 2.21 -9.47 9.81
N ASP A 3 1.92 -8.34 10.41
CA ASP A 3 0.90 -7.43 9.89
C ASP A 3 1.56 -6.40 9.00
N PHE A 4 0.99 -6.20 7.85
CA PHE A 4 1.47 -5.16 6.95
C PHE A 4 0.30 -4.59 6.17
N TYR A 5 0.50 -3.37 5.68
CA TYR A 5 -0.50 -2.73 4.84
C TYR A 5 0.19 -1.81 3.84
N PHE A 6 -0.54 -1.41 2.82
CA PHE A 6 -0.02 -0.51 1.81
C PHE A 6 -0.44 0.92 2.13
N ALA A 7 0.43 1.87 1.84
CA ALA A 7 0.17 3.28 2.10
C ALA A 7 0.92 4.13 1.09
N VAL A 8 0.49 5.38 0.94
CA VAL A 8 1.22 6.33 0.10
C VAL A 8 2.09 7.19 1.00
N GLY A 9 3.22 7.62 0.46
CA GLY A 9 4.15 8.45 1.19
C GLY A 9 3.86 9.93 1.03
N SER A 10 4.88 10.76 1.29
CA SER A 10 4.76 12.19 1.13
C SER A 10 4.38 12.57 -0.29
N ASP A 11 4.94 11.86 -1.27
CA ASP A 11 4.52 11.99 -2.65
C ASP A 11 3.38 11.00 -2.84
N PRO A 12 2.16 11.45 -3.18
CA PRO A 12 1.01 10.55 -3.28
C PRO A 12 1.13 9.52 -4.39
N ARG A 13 2.18 9.61 -5.22
CA ARG A 13 2.43 8.62 -6.25
C ARG A 13 3.32 7.49 -5.77
N ASP A 14 3.98 7.66 -4.63
CA ASP A 14 4.86 6.64 -4.07
C ASP A 14 4.07 5.71 -3.16
N VAL A 15 4.16 4.41 -3.44
CA VAL A 15 3.47 3.40 -2.66
C VAL A 15 4.48 2.66 -1.79
N PHE A 16 4.16 2.52 -0.52
CA PHE A 16 4.99 1.84 0.45
C PHE A 16 4.25 0.67 1.07
N ILE A 17 5.02 -0.31 1.52
CA ILE A 17 4.49 -1.36 2.39
C ILE A 17 4.95 -1.02 3.80
N VAL A 18 4.00 -0.96 4.73
CA VAL A 18 4.32 -0.68 6.12
C VAL A 18 4.27 -1.98 6.89
N VAL A 19 5.41 -2.41 7.40
CA VAL A 19 5.56 -3.68 8.11
C VAL A 19 6.12 -3.38 9.49
N ASN A 20 5.35 -3.67 10.52
CA ASN A 20 5.76 -3.42 11.91
C ASN A 20 6.23 -1.99 12.14
N GLY A 21 5.56 -1.04 11.50
CA GLY A 21 5.91 0.36 11.64
C GLY A 21 7.04 0.82 10.73
N ASN A 22 7.62 -0.07 9.95
CA ASN A 22 8.70 0.26 9.02
C ASN A 22 8.13 0.47 7.62
N TRP A 23 8.48 1.62 7.03
CA TRP A 23 8.00 1.97 5.69
C TRP A 23 9.02 1.50 4.67
N ILE A 24 8.62 0.60 3.81
CA ILE A 24 9.49 0.00 2.80
C ILE A 24 8.97 0.40 1.42
N PRO A 25 9.82 1.02 0.57
CA PRO A 25 9.37 1.39 -0.78
C PRO A 25 8.90 0.17 -1.55
N TYR A 26 7.73 0.28 -2.13
CA TYR A 26 7.17 -0.80 -2.92
C TYR A 26 7.21 -0.48 -4.40
N LYS A 27 6.59 0.65 -4.78
CA LYS A 27 6.44 0.96 -6.19
C LYS A 27 6.07 2.43 -6.34
N ARG A 28 6.50 3.02 -7.45
CA ARG A 28 6.08 4.38 -7.78
C ARG A 28 5.13 4.32 -8.96
N CYS A 29 3.97 4.93 -8.82
CA CYS A 29 2.97 5.01 -9.88
C CYS A 29 3.11 6.30 -10.65
N GLU A 30 2.52 6.34 -11.84
CA GLU A 30 2.60 7.53 -12.66
C GLU A 30 1.67 8.63 -12.20
N THR A 31 0.56 8.26 -11.57
CA THR A 31 -0.43 9.22 -11.12
C THR A 31 -0.85 8.91 -9.69
N GLU A 32 -1.37 9.93 -9.04
CA GLU A 32 -1.92 9.77 -7.69
C GLU A 32 -3.09 8.79 -7.69
N ALA A 33 -3.95 8.88 -8.70
CA ALA A 33 -5.10 7.99 -8.80
C ALA A 33 -4.67 6.53 -8.91
N ALA A 34 -3.61 6.26 -9.66
CA ALA A 34 -3.10 4.91 -9.80
C ALA A 34 -2.56 4.38 -8.48
N ALA A 35 -1.85 5.24 -7.74
CA ALA A 35 -1.31 4.85 -6.44
C ALA A 35 -2.44 4.56 -5.45
N GLN A 36 -3.45 5.41 -5.43
CA GLN A 36 -4.61 5.20 -4.55
C GLN A 36 -5.32 3.91 -4.87
N ALA A 37 -5.53 3.65 -6.16
CA ALA A 37 -6.21 2.44 -6.58
C ALA A 37 -5.42 1.20 -6.18
N LEU A 38 -4.10 1.26 -6.31
CA LEU A 38 -3.26 0.13 -5.94
C LEU A 38 -3.34 -0.13 -4.43
N VAL A 39 -3.20 0.93 -3.62
CA VAL A 39 -3.25 0.79 -2.18
C VAL A 39 -4.60 0.25 -1.73
N THR A 40 -5.67 0.80 -2.25
CA THR A 40 -7.01 0.36 -1.87
C THR A 40 -7.24 -1.09 -2.28
N GLY A 41 -6.87 -1.43 -3.51
CA GLY A 41 -7.07 -2.78 -4.02
C GLY A 41 -6.29 -3.82 -3.23
N GLN A 42 -5.03 -3.52 -2.91
CA GLN A 42 -4.20 -4.46 -2.18
C GLN A 42 -4.70 -4.65 -0.76
N ASN A 43 -5.09 -3.56 -0.10
CA ASN A 43 -5.57 -3.65 1.27
C ASN A 43 -6.90 -4.39 1.34
N GLU A 44 -7.78 -4.16 0.38
CA GLU A 44 -9.06 -4.86 0.35
C GLU A 44 -8.89 -6.33 0.01
N SER A 45 -7.95 -6.63 -0.89
CA SER A 45 -7.68 -8.03 -1.26
C SER A 45 -7.21 -8.82 -0.06
N ARG A 46 -6.36 -8.22 0.77
CA ARG A 46 -5.89 -8.86 1.98
C ARG A 46 -7.02 -9.10 2.97
N ARG A 47 -7.91 -8.13 3.08
CA ARG A 47 -9.06 -8.27 3.98
C ARG A 47 -9.95 -9.41 3.54
N ASP A 48 -10.22 -9.49 2.25
CA ASP A 48 -11.05 -10.55 1.71
C ASP A 48 -10.41 -11.91 1.92
N GLY A 49 -9.11 -11.97 1.82
CA GLY A 49 -8.41 -13.21 2.03
C GLY A 49 -8.50 -13.74 3.45
N ASN A 50 -8.80 -12.87 4.39
CA ASN A 50 -8.93 -13.25 5.80
C ASN A 50 -10.37 -13.56 6.20
N ALA A 51 -11.29 -13.29 5.34
CA ALA A 51 -12.71 -13.46 5.65
C ALA A 51 -13.18 -14.92 5.65
#